data_5884d238d27ffa8c984c85d50f3da38b
#
_entry.id   5884d238d27ffa8c984c85d50f3da38b
#
_cell.length_a   1.000
_cell.length_b   1.000
_cell.length_c   1.000
_cell.angle_alpha   90.00
_cell.angle_beta   90.00
_cell.angle_gamma   90.00
#
_symmetry.space_group_name_H-M   'P 1'
#
loop_
_entity.id
_entity.type
_entity.pdbx_description
1 polymer ?
#
loop_
_entity_poly.entity_id
_entity_poly.type
_entity_poly.pdbx_seq_one_letter_code
_entity_poly.pdbx_strand_id
1 'polypeptide(L)'
;MKLAFSVLLAAISVSMSLLTTAVAAVEQTIVYLECVDHDGKTSRGTGVIVSPLGHVLTARHVILEGSTCKGSVGVSDISAMRKLIVQPIQLSVDAALLRFTESKTYDFANFCALEDWMVRRRIFIAGFPAGGNTGVPSFRQGILSTVFPGPDGLIETDGQSASGMGGAPVFTSDLDALVGIVMGARFNTQGLIEAYQILPISLYAQTFGLVQSASSCYHRVREVDLSGRVSTWRKGDGPVKLGIHADEGICFIAGFWGEFDNALDSVNVELEGDEYILKGNSQSGGQIGASARCMWYD
;
A
#
# COMPACT_ATOMS: atom_id res chain seq x y z
N MET A 1 -33.76 40.16 53.26
CA MET A 1 -32.56 40.35 52.44
C MET A 1 -31.98 38.99 52.18
N LYS A 2 -32.27 38.41 50.94
CA LYS A 2 -31.75 37.08 50.51
C LYS A 2 -30.78 37.34 49.40
N LEU A 3 -29.50 37.07 49.64
CA LEU A 3 -28.48 37.05 48.57
C LEU A 3 -28.54 35.71 47.84
N ALA A 4 -28.76 35.77 46.53
CA ALA A 4 -28.65 34.65 45.65
C ALA A 4 -27.20 34.59 45.12
N PHE A 5 -26.52 33.50 45.37
CA PHE A 5 -25.21 33.16 44.76
C PHE A 5 -25.50 32.42 43.47
N SER A 6 -25.18 33.06 42.33
CA SER A 6 -25.16 32.40 41.03
C SER A 6 -23.78 31.82 40.81
N VAL A 7 -23.72 30.49 40.77
CA VAL A 7 -22.52 29.76 40.36
C VAL A 7 -22.54 29.60 38.83
N LEU A 8 -21.61 30.26 38.18
CA LEU A 8 -21.39 30.16 36.72
C LEU A 8 -20.51 28.93 36.47
N LEU A 9 -21.09 27.84 35.99
CA LEU A 9 -20.34 26.68 35.48
C LEU A 9 -19.85 27.00 34.07
N ALA A 10 -18.55 27.28 33.93
CA ALA A 10 -17.89 27.34 32.64
C ALA A 10 -17.58 25.91 32.15
N ALA A 11 -18.34 25.42 31.21
CA ALA A 11 -18.05 24.17 30.52
C ALA A 11 -16.90 24.39 29.55
N ILE A 12 -15.71 23.92 29.88
CA ILE A 12 -14.57 23.87 28.97
C ILE A 12 -14.76 22.63 28.10
N SER A 13 -15.30 22.82 26.88
CA SER A 13 -15.32 21.81 25.84
C SER A 13 -13.91 21.70 25.25
N VAL A 14 -13.14 20.71 25.70
CA VAL A 14 -11.90 20.30 25.02
C VAL A 14 -12.29 19.59 23.74
N SER A 15 -12.24 20.31 22.63
CA SER A 15 -12.34 19.70 21.29
C SER A 15 -11.07 18.91 21.04
N MET A 16 -11.13 17.60 21.29
CA MET A 16 -10.11 16.65 20.92
C MET A 16 -10.21 16.46 19.39
N SER A 17 -9.44 17.26 18.66
CA SER A 17 -9.25 17.07 17.21
C SER A 17 -8.54 15.73 17.02
N LEU A 18 -9.31 14.69 16.71
CA LEU A 18 -8.78 13.46 16.16
C LEU A 18 -8.12 13.85 14.81
N LEU A 19 -6.80 13.95 14.81
CA LEU A 19 -6.00 13.91 13.59
C LEU A 19 -6.18 12.50 12.99
N THR A 20 -7.26 12.30 12.26
CA THR A 20 -7.32 11.21 11.29
C THR A 20 -6.28 11.56 10.23
N THR A 21 -5.13 10.91 10.26
CA THR A 21 -4.28 10.81 9.07
C THR A 21 -5.15 10.14 8.03
N ALA A 22 -5.75 10.94 7.14
CA ALA A 22 -6.40 10.40 5.97
C ALA A 22 -5.30 9.69 5.19
N VAL A 23 -5.36 8.36 5.14
CA VAL A 23 -4.63 7.59 4.13
C VAL A 23 -5.15 8.14 2.81
N ALA A 24 -4.28 8.79 2.05
CA ALA A 24 -4.65 9.31 0.75
C ALA A 24 -5.22 8.16 -0.07
N ALA A 25 -6.38 8.34 -0.64
CA ALA A 25 -6.95 7.33 -1.51
C ALA A 25 -5.93 7.07 -2.63
N VAL A 26 -5.57 5.83 -2.88
CA VAL A 26 -4.52 5.45 -3.85
C VAL A 26 -4.77 6.09 -5.23
N GLU A 27 -6.02 6.33 -5.58
CA GLU A 27 -6.45 7.01 -6.79
C GLU A 27 -5.82 8.41 -6.95
N GLN A 28 -5.56 9.10 -5.83
CA GLN A 28 -4.92 10.42 -5.82
C GLN A 28 -3.42 10.38 -6.14
N THR A 29 -2.85 9.18 -6.28
CA THR A 29 -1.47 9.00 -6.75
C THR A 29 -1.41 8.62 -8.23
N ILE A 30 -2.54 8.26 -8.88
CA ILE A 30 -2.59 7.77 -10.25
C ILE A 30 -2.85 8.94 -11.20
N VAL A 31 -2.05 9.04 -12.25
CA VAL A 31 -2.11 10.15 -13.21
C VAL A 31 -2.49 9.64 -14.59
N TYR A 32 -3.55 10.19 -15.17
CA TYR A 32 -3.81 10.07 -16.60
C TYR A 32 -2.87 10.99 -17.36
N LEU A 33 -2.17 10.46 -18.36
CA LEU A 33 -1.16 11.17 -19.14
C LEU A 33 -1.59 11.33 -20.60
N GLU A 34 -1.39 12.52 -21.14
CA GLU A 34 -1.50 12.81 -22.56
C GLU A 34 -0.29 13.62 -23.00
N CYS A 35 0.45 13.11 -23.98
CA CYS A 35 1.60 13.78 -24.60
C CYS A 35 1.32 14.00 -26.08
N VAL A 36 1.53 15.24 -26.56
CA VAL A 36 1.31 15.63 -27.94
C VAL A 36 2.62 16.12 -28.54
N ASP A 37 3.07 15.53 -29.64
CA ASP A 37 4.28 15.94 -30.34
C ASP A 37 4.03 17.16 -31.24
N HIS A 38 5.10 17.60 -31.94
CA HIS A 38 5.05 18.76 -32.83
C HIS A 38 4.18 18.55 -34.09
N ASP A 39 3.93 17.31 -34.47
CA ASP A 39 3.07 16.93 -35.60
C ASP A 39 1.58 16.76 -35.18
N GLY A 40 1.28 16.97 -33.91
CA GLY A 40 -0.05 16.81 -33.34
C GLY A 40 -0.42 15.36 -33.04
N LYS A 41 0.51 14.42 -33.14
CA LYS A 41 0.29 13.03 -32.74
C LYS A 41 0.18 12.95 -31.24
N THR A 42 -0.87 12.27 -30.76
CA THR A 42 -1.15 12.13 -29.34
C THR A 42 -0.82 10.72 -28.86
N SER A 43 -0.08 10.63 -27.77
CA SER A 43 0.12 9.42 -26.99
C SER A 43 -0.59 9.55 -25.66
N ARG A 44 -1.16 8.43 -25.16
CA ARG A 44 -1.87 8.36 -23.88
C ARG A 44 -1.32 7.22 -23.06
N GLY A 45 -1.25 7.47 -21.76
CA GLY A 45 -0.73 6.48 -20.81
C GLY A 45 -1.19 6.79 -19.40
N THR A 46 -0.60 6.04 -18.48
CA THR A 46 -0.80 6.22 -17.05
C THR A 46 0.54 6.47 -16.37
N GLY A 47 0.54 7.23 -15.29
CA GLY A 47 1.70 7.42 -14.43
C GLY A 47 1.30 7.34 -12.95
N VAL A 48 2.31 7.38 -12.09
CA VAL A 48 2.12 7.40 -10.64
C VAL A 48 2.95 8.52 -10.02
N ILE A 49 2.34 9.25 -9.10
CA ILE A 49 3.05 10.29 -8.32
C ILE A 49 3.92 9.59 -7.28
N VAL A 50 5.22 9.90 -7.28
CA VAL A 50 6.23 9.24 -6.44
C VAL A 50 6.96 10.19 -5.49
N SER A 51 6.51 11.45 -5.42
CA SER A 51 7.04 12.41 -4.44
C SER A 51 6.03 13.51 -4.14
N PRO A 52 6.13 14.17 -2.96
CA PRO A 52 5.26 15.29 -2.60
C PRO A 52 5.45 16.53 -3.50
N LEU A 53 6.52 16.57 -4.30
CA LEU A 53 6.77 17.64 -5.27
C LEU A 53 6.09 17.40 -6.62
N GLY A 54 5.26 16.36 -6.73
CA GLY A 54 4.51 16.02 -7.94
C GLY A 54 5.37 15.39 -9.04
N HIS A 55 6.42 14.63 -8.68
CA HIS A 55 7.12 13.78 -9.64
C HIS A 55 6.24 12.62 -10.05
N VAL A 56 6.11 12.39 -11.35
CA VAL A 56 5.28 11.35 -11.96
C VAL A 56 6.18 10.37 -12.69
N LEU A 57 6.14 9.11 -12.29
CA LEU A 57 6.82 8.02 -12.96
C LEU A 57 5.89 7.37 -13.98
N THR A 58 6.40 7.08 -15.19
CA THR A 58 5.66 6.42 -16.27
C THR A 58 6.60 5.64 -17.17
N ALA A 59 6.06 4.87 -18.12
CA ALA A 59 6.83 4.26 -19.18
C ALA A 59 7.30 5.32 -20.22
N ARG A 60 8.56 5.21 -20.67
CA ARG A 60 9.13 6.20 -21.60
C ARG A 60 8.40 6.21 -22.95
N HIS A 61 7.97 5.04 -23.44
CA HIS A 61 7.25 4.93 -24.71
C HIS A 61 5.91 5.70 -24.74
N VAL A 62 5.39 6.12 -23.57
CA VAL A 62 4.23 7.04 -23.47
C VAL A 62 4.60 8.45 -23.90
N ILE A 63 5.88 8.84 -23.77
CA ILE A 63 6.37 10.18 -24.04
C ILE A 63 6.95 10.19 -25.47
N LEU A 64 6.26 10.85 -26.39
CA LEU A 64 6.79 11.06 -27.73
C LEU A 64 7.95 12.06 -27.70
N GLU A 65 8.93 11.87 -28.59
CA GLU A 65 10.08 12.78 -28.68
C GLU A 65 9.60 14.21 -29.00
N GLY A 66 10.13 15.18 -28.27
CA GLY A 66 9.76 16.59 -28.42
C GLY A 66 8.33 16.94 -27.96
N SER A 67 7.61 15.99 -27.33
CA SER A 67 6.22 16.21 -26.95
C SER A 67 6.04 17.14 -25.76
N THR A 68 4.87 17.78 -25.72
CA THR A 68 4.35 18.49 -24.55
C THR A 68 3.38 17.54 -23.81
N CYS A 69 3.67 17.28 -22.54
CA CYS A 69 2.86 16.39 -21.73
C CYS A 69 1.97 17.15 -20.74
N LYS A 70 0.77 16.63 -20.54
CA LYS A 70 -0.17 17.06 -19.50
C LYS A 70 -0.69 15.84 -18.75
N GLY A 71 -1.13 16.03 -17.51
CA GLY A 71 -1.73 14.96 -16.72
C GLY A 71 -2.81 15.45 -15.78
N SER A 72 -3.76 14.58 -15.47
CA SER A 72 -4.78 14.79 -14.45
C SER A 72 -4.72 13.68 -13.40
N VAL A 73 -4.89 14.04 -12.14
CA VAL A 73 -4.76 13.13 -11.00
C VAL A 73 -6.12 12.50 -10.70
N GLY A 74 -6.17 11.17 -10.61
CA GLY A 74 -7.35 10.40 -10.23
C GLY A 74 -8.49 10.39 -11.25
N VAL A 75 -8.38 11.16 -12.33
CA VAL A 75 -9.43 11.27 -13.35
C VAL A 75 -8.84 11.44 -14.75
N SER A 76 -9.56 11.00 -15.80
CA SER A 76 -9.18 11.24 -17.20
C SER A 76 -9.97 12.44 -17.78
N ASP A 77 -9.96 13.56 -17.07
CA ASP A 77 -10.66 14.78 -17.47
C ASP A 77 -9.66 15.80 -18.04
N ILE A 78 -9.90 16.21 -19.30
CA ILE A 78 -9.08 17.19 -20.01
C ILE A 78 -9.08 18.56 -19.30
N SER A 79 -10.18 18.96 -18.68
CA SER A 79 -10.29 20.23 -17.95
C SER A 79 -9.42 20.24 -16.66
N ALA A 80 -9.20 19.08 -16.09
CA ALA A 80 -8.36 18.88 -14.90
C ALA A 80 -6.87 18.73 -15.22
N MET A 81 -6.48 18.60 -16.50
CA MET A 81 -5.08 18.41 -16.90
C MET A 81 -4.19 19.59 -16.57
N ARG A 82 -3.02 19.28 -16.05
CA ARG A 82 -1.96 20.24 -15.72
C ARG A 82 -0.68 19.89 -16.47
N LYS A 83 0.12 20.90 -16.77
CA LYS A 83 1.37 20.77 -17.51
C LYS A 83 2.39 19.94 -16.71
N LEU A 84 3.06 19.03 -17.42
CA LEU A 84 4.17 18.23 -16.93
C LEU A 84 5.45 18.56 -17.70
N ILE A 85 6.59 18.52 -17.00
CA ILE A 85 7.92 18.68 -17.59
C ILE A 85 8.66 17.35 -17.44
N VAL A 86 9.17 16.82 -18.54
CA VAL A 86 10.03 15.62 -18.54
C VAL A 86 11.35 15.98 -17.84
N GLN A 87 11.73 15.16 -16.86
CA GLN A 87 12.99 15.34 -16.15
C GLN A 87 14.15 14.73 -16.96
N PRO A 88 15.33 15.39 -16.98
CA PRO A 88 16.45 14.97 -17.81
C PRO A 88 17.22 13.78 -17.20
N ILE A 89 16.50 12.74 -16.81
CA ILE A 89 17.08 11.50 -16.28
C ILE A 89 17.18 10.50 -17.42
N GLN A 90 18.41 10.14 -17.78
CA GLN A 90 18.66 9.10 -18.78
C GLN A 90 18.78 7.75 -18.10
N LEU A 91 17.92 6.83 -18.47
CA LEU A 91 17.93 5.45 -18.01
C LEU A 91 18.12 4.52 -19.20
N SER A 92 18.75 3.39 -18.95
CA SER A 92 18.84 2.27 -19.92
C SER A 92 17.52 1.51 -20.09
N VAL A 93 16.53 1.83 -19.26
CA VAL A 93 15.21 1.16 -19.23
C VAL A 93 14.12 2.05 -19.80
N ASP A 94 12.99 1.45 -20.18
CA ASP A 94 11.81 2.12 -20.72
C ASP A 94 10.98 2.81 -19.62
N ALA A 95 11.60 3.71 -18.85
CA ALA A 95 10.94 4.50 -17.84
C ALA A 95 11.33 5.99 -17.97
N ALA A 96 10.46 6.85 -17.51
CA ALA A 96 10.67 8.29 -17.49
C ALA A 96 10.03 8.93 -16.25
N LEU A 97 10.66 10.01 -15.78
CA LEU A 97 10.15 10.84 -14.71
C LEU A 97 9.70 12.18 -15.29
N LEU A 98 8.48 12.58 -14.96
CA LEU A 98 7.95 13.92 -15.24
C LEU A 98 7.70 14.64 -13.91
N ARG A 99 7.43 15.93 -13.97
CA ARG A 99 7.03 16.70 -12.79
C ARG A 99 5.95 17.72 -13.17
N PHE A 100 4.92 17.83 -12.35
CA PHE A 100 3.94 18.90 -12.45
C PHE A 100 4.62 20.26 -12.27
N THR A 101 4.18 21.25 -13.06
CA THR A 101 4.71 22.63 -12.97
C THR A 101 4.08 23.43 -11.83
N GLU A 102 2.99 22.96 -11.27
CA GLU A 102 2.30 23.61 -10.15
C GLU A 102 3.07 23.39 -8.85
N SER A 103 3.17 24.45 -8.05
CA SER A 103 3.80 24.42 -6.72
C SER A 103 2.73 24.11 -5.67
N LYS A 104 2.45 22.82 -5.48
CA LYS A 104 1.59 22.32 -4.40
C LYS A 104 2.13 20.98 -3.87
N THR A 105 1.66 20.55 -2.72
CA THR A 105 1.95 19.21 -2.20
C THR A 105 1.00 18.21 -2.83
N TYR A 106 1.54 17.08 -3.25
CA TYR A 106 0.83 15.97 -3.85
C TYR A 106 0.87 14.75 -2.94
N ASP A 107 -0.21 13.97 -2.93
CA ASP A 107 -0.19 12.61 -2.43
C ASP A 107 0.68 11.76 -3.34
N PHE A 108 1.46 10.84 -2.78
CA PHE A 108 2.42 10.05 -3.54
C PHE A 108 2.50 8.62 -3.00
N ALA A 109 2.88 7.69 -3.88
CA ALA A 109 3.09 6.30 -3.55
C ALA A 109 4.51 6.07 -3.04
N ASN A 110 4.65 5.38 -1.92
CA ASN A 110 5.90 4.79 -1.48
C ASN A 110 6.17 3.50 -2.26
N PHE A 111 7.44 3.10 -2.40
CA PHE A 111 7.75 1.89 -3.12
C PHE A 111 8.04 0.71 -2.19
N CYS A 112 7.87 -0.48 -2.74
CA CYS A 112 8.15 -1.76 -2.14
C CYS A 112 9.41 -2.36 -2.76
N ALA A 113 10.39 -2.73 -1.96
CA ALA A 113 11.52 -3.55 -2.41
C ALA A 113 11.07 -5.01 -2.52
N LEU A 114 11.26 -5.60 -3.71
CA LEU A 114 10.88 -7.00 -3.94
C LEU A 114 11.91 -7.95 -3.35
N GLU A 115 11.41 -9.04 -2.79
CA GLU A 115 12.17 -10.15 -2.22
C GLU A 115 11.72 -11.49 -2.82
N ASP A 116 12.55 -12.51 -2.78
CA ASP A 116 12.35 -13.82 -3.43
C ASP A 116 11.04 -14.51 -3.02
N TRP A 117 10.66 -14.38 -1.75
CA TRP A 117 9.45 -15.00 -1.21
C TRP A 117 8.15 -14.33 -1.66
N MET A 118 8.23 -13.17 -2.31
CA MET A 118 7.05 -12.42 -2.78
C MET A 118 6.44 -12.98 -4.07
N VAL A 119 7.06 -13.96 -4.71
CA VAL A 119 6.46 -14.70 -5.83
C VAL A 119 5.08 -15.22 -5.44
N ARG A 120 4.11 -15.09 -6.33
CA ARG A 120 2.68 -15.43 -6.15
C ARG A 120 1.92 -14.49 -5.21
N ARG A 121 2.53 -13.41 -4.72
CA ARG A 121 1.79 -12.39 -3.96
C ARG A 121 0.85 -11.62 -4.89
N ARG A 122 -0.32 -11.28 -4.36
CA ARG A 122 -1.35 -10.53 -5.08
C ARG A 122 -0.90 -9.10 -5.29
N ILE A 123 -1.22 -8.58 -6.47
CA ILE A 123 -0.99 -7.20 -6.87
C ILE A 123 -2.25 -6.59 -7.45
N PHE A 124 -2.30 -5.26 -7.49
CA PHE A 124 -3.25 -4.49 -8.28
C PHE A 124 -2.53 -3.62 -9.29
N ILE A 125 -2.97 -3.68 -10.53
CA ILE A 125 -2.59 -2.76 -11.60
C ILE A 125 -3.68 -1.71 -11.69
N ALA A 126 -3.32 -0.44 -11.58
CA ALA A 126 -4.28 0.67 -11.59
C ALA A 126 -3.96 1.68 -12.68
N GLY A 127 -4.90 1.96 -13.58
CA GLY A 127 -4.63 2.89 -14.67
C GLY A 127 -5.83 3.21 -15.54
N PHE A 128 -5.58 3.94 -16.61
CA PHE A 128 -6.60 4.45 -17.52
C PHE A 128 -6.55 3.70 -18.87
N PRO A 129 -7.35 2.62 -19.04
CA PRO A 129 -7.40 1.92 -20.32
C PRO A 129 -8.01 2.81 -21.41
N ALA A 130 -7.44 2.78 -22.62
CA ALA A 130 -7.84 3.66 -23.75
C ALA A 130 -9.32 3.51 -24.15
N GLY A 131 -9.94 2.36 -23.91
CA GLY A 131 -11.36 2.11 -24.15
C GLY A 131 -12.26 2.34 -22.93
N GLY A 132 -11.73 2.85 -21.83
CA GLY A 132 -12.50 3.09 -20.60
C GLY A 132 -13.29 4.39 -20.69
N ASN A 133 -14.60 4.32 -20.38
CA ASN A 133 -15.49 5.48 -20.41
C ASN A 133 -15.88 6.01 -19.03
N THR A 134 -15.26 5.48 -17.96
CA THR A 134 -15.65 5.80 -16.58
C THR A 134 -15.04 7.11 -16.06
N GLY A 135 -14.01 7.62 -16.71
CA GLY A 135 -13.29 8.82 -16.27
C GLY A 135 -12.43 8.64 -15.02
N VAL A 136 -12.42 7.44 -14.41
CA VAL A 136 -11.66 7.08 -13.21
C VAL A 136 -10.73 5.90 -13.50
N PRO A 137 -9.68 5.68 -12.66
CA PRO A 137 -8.77 4.55 -12.86
C PRO A 137 -9.50 3.20 -12.78
N SER A 138 -9.09 2.27 -13.63
CA SER A 138 -9.51 0.87 -13.59
C SER A 138 -8.49 0.07 -12.78
N PHE A 139 -8.96 -0.73 -11.82
CA PHE A 139 -8.13 -1.62 -11.02
C PHE A 139 -8.26 -3.06 -11.53
N ARG A 140 -7.13 -3.73 -11.71
CA ARG A 140 -7.06 -5.12 -12.17
C ARG A 140 -6.17 -5.91 -11.23
N GLN A 141 -6.65 -7.05 -10.78
CA GLN A 141 -5.91 -7.95 -9.90
C GLN A 141 -5.04 -8.91 -10.70
N GLY A 142 -3.90 -9.27 -10.13
CA GLY A 142 -3.00 -10.31 -10.59
C GLY A 142 -2.09 -10.81 -9.48
N ILE A 143 -1.09 -11.61 -9.86
CA ILE A 143 0.00 -12.03 -8.97
C ILE A 143 1.35 -11.69 -9.58
N LEU A 144 2.37 -11.62 -8.76
CA LEU A 144 3.77 -11.63 -9.20
C LEU A 144 4.11 -13.04 -9.67
N SER A 145 4.19 -13.26 -10.98
CA SER A 145 4.58 -14.57 -11.55
C SER A 145 6.06 -14.83 -11.33
N THR A 146 6.88 -13.76 -11.33
CA THR A 146 8.28 -13.79 -10.89
C THR A 146 8.63 -12.47 -10.19
N VAL A 147 9.67 -12.48 -9.37
CA VAL A 147 10.30 -11.29 -8.78
C VAL A 147 11.75 -11.13 -9.25
N PHE A 148 12.25 -12.11 -10.02
CA PHE A 148 13.58 -12.08 -10.61
C PHE A 148 13.50 -11.42 -11.98
N PRO A 149 14.17 -10.27 -12.19
CA PRO A 149 14.18 -9.61 -13.50
C PRO A 149 14.86 -10.47 -14.56
N GLY A 150 14.24 -10.51 -15.75
CA GLY A 150 14.83 -11.06 -16.93
C GLY A 150 16.01 -10.23 -17.48
N PRO A 151 16.59 -10.61 -18.62
CA PRO A 151 17.68 -9.87 -19.26
C PRO A 151 17.31 -8.42 -19.65
N ASP A 152 16.03 -8.16 -19.83
CA ASP A 152 15.43 -6.85 -20.13
C ASP A 152 15.15 -6.01 -18.85
N GLY A 153 15.44 -6.56 -17.67
CA GLY A 153 15.17 -5.92 -16.38
C GLY A 153 13.72 -6.00 -15.93
N LEU A 154 12.86 -6.74 -16.63
CA LEU A 154 11.43 -6.84 -16.37
C LEU A 154 11.09 -8.12 -15.60
N ILE A 155 10.04 -8.04 -14.79
CA ILE A 155 9.39 -9.19 -14.15
C ILE A 155 8.04 -9.48 -14.79
N GLU A 156 7.47 -10.65 -14.52
CA GLU A 156 6.24 -11.10 -15.13
C GLU A 156 5.07 -11.14 -14.14
N THR A 157 3.87 -10.90 -14.67
CA THR A 157 2.59 -11.02 -13.96
C THR A 157 1.54 -11.65 -14.86
N ASP A 158 0.53 -12.28 -14.27
CA ASP A 158 -0.72 -12.66 -14.92
C ASP A 158 -1.76 -11.53 -14.91
N GLY A 159 -1.48 -10.45 -14.19
CA GLY A 159 -2.32 -9.25 -14.12
C GLY A 159 -2.41 -8.58 -15.49
N GLN A 160 -3.62 -8.57 -16.06
CA GLN A 160 -3.85 -8.06 -17.40
C GLN A 160 -3.70 -6.54 -17.46
N SER A 161 -2.98 -6.05 -18.45
CA SER A 161 -2.94 -4.64 -18.83
C SER A 161 -3.66 -4.43 -20.17
N ALA A 162 -3.97 -3.19 -20.51
CA ALA A 162 -4.59 -2.80 -21.75
C ALA A 162 -3.87 -1.59 -22.36
N SER A 163 -4.15 -1.30 -23.63
CA SER A 163 -3.71 -0.03 -24.26
C SER A 163 -4.14 1.16 -23.39
N GLY A 164 -3.26 2.15 -23.21
CA GLY A 164 -3.44 3.29 -22.29
C GLY A 164 -2.97 3.03 -20.87
N MET A 165 -2.62 1.80 -20.51
CA MET A 165 -2.07 1.45 -19.19
C MET A 165 -0.54 1.35 -19.19
N GLY A 166 0.16 1.73 -20.25
CA GLY A 166 1.62 1.88 -20.22
C GLY A 166 2.03 2.87 -19.12
N GLY A 167 2.97 2.47 -18.26
CA GLY A 167 3.40 3.24 -17.08
C GLY A 167 2.44 3.21 -15.88
N ALA A 168 1.36 2.44 -15.94
CA ALA A 168 0.40 2.29 -14.84
C ALA A 168 1.08 1.67 -13.61
N PRO A 169 0.82 2.20 -12.39
CA PRO A 169 1.35 1.63 -11.17
C PRO A 169 0.84 0.21 -10.92
N VAL A 170 1.74 -0.59 -10.35
CA VAL A 170 1.47 -1.91 -9.81
C VAL A 170 1.68 -1.84 -8.31
N PHE A 171 0.61 -2.02 -7.55
CA PHE A 171 0.61 -1.93 -6.09
C PHE A 171 0.56 -3.30 -5.44
N THR A 172 1.00 -3.38 -4.18
CA THR A 172 0.71 -4.50 -3.28
C THR A 172 -0.80 -4.71 -3.12
N SER A 173 -1.22 -5.86 -2.59
CA SER A 173 -2.64 -6.23 -2.47
C SER A 173 -3.48 -5.32 -1.57
N ASP A 174 -2.85 -4.63 -0.64
CA ASP A 174 -3.43 -3.63 0.26
C ASP A 174 -3.40 -2.21 -0.32
N LEU A 175 -2.78 -2.04 -1.51
CA LEU A 175 -2.61 -0.76 -2.19
C LEU A 175 -1.66 0.22 -1.49
N ASP A 176 -0.87 -0.24 -0.52
CA ASP A 176 -0.01 0.61 0.29
C ASP A 176 1.31 0.96 -0.38
N ALA A 177 1.85 0.05 -1.21
CA ALA A 177 3.17 0.25 -1.77
C ALA A 177 3.26 -0.05 -3.27
N LEU A 178 4.05 0.75 -3.97
CA LEU A 178 4.34 0.61 -5.39
C LEU A 178 5.39 -0.48 -5.60
N VAL A 179 5.03 -1.53 -6.32
CA VAL A 179 5.93 -2.62 -6.73
C VAL A 179 6.71 -2.26 -7.98
N GLY A 180 6.02 -1.66 -8.95
CA GLY A 180 6.58 -1.34 -10.25
C GLY A 180 5.60 -0.61 -11.15
N ILE A 181 5.94 -0.48 -12.42
CA ILE A 181 5.08 0.09 -13.45
C ILE A 181 4.90 -0.88 -14.62
N VAL A 182 3.73 -0.83 -15.24
CA VAL A 182 3.39 -1.66 -16.41
C VAL A 182 4.20 -1.24 -17.63
N MET A 183 4.85 -2.20 -18.27
CA MET A 183 5.59 -2.00 -19.53
C MET A 183 4.78 -2.45 -20.75
N GLY A 184 3.93 -3.46 -20.61
CA GLY A 184 3.13 -4.00 -21.70
C GLY A 184 2.97 -5.51 -21.59
N ALA A 185 2.90 -6.16 -22.75
CA ALA A 185 2.80 -7.61 -22.85
C ALA A 185 3.86 -8.17 -23.80
N ARG A 186 4.38 -9.34 -23.47
CA ARG A 186 5.22 -10.14 -24.37
C ARG A 186 4.33 -11.04 -25.20
N PHE A 187 4.61 -11.10 -26.50
CA PHE A 187 3.88 -11.92 -27.45
C PHE A 187 4.77 -13.04 -27.98
N ASN A 188 4.18 -14.19 -28.20
CA ASN A 188 4.84 -15.29 -28.91
C ASN A 188 4.87 -15.04 -30.43
N THR A 189 5.49 -15.97 -31.16
CA THR A 189 5.59 -15.91 -32.63
C THR A 189 4.23 -15.96 -33.32
N GLN A 190 3.18 -16.38 -32.65
CA GLN A 190 1.80 -16.46 -33.16
C GLN A 190 0.96 -15.23 -32.81
N GLY A 191 1.55 -14.24 -32.11
CA GLY A 191 0.87 -13.02 -31.66
C GLY A 191 -0.02 -13.19 -30.41
N LEU A 192 0.12 -14.30 -29.69
CA LEU A 192 -0.57 -14.53 -28.43
C LEU A 192 0.24 -13.96 -27.28
N ILE A 193 -0.45 -13.41 -26.28
CA ILE A 193 0.19 -12.90 -25.05
C ILE A 193 0.72 -14.09 -24.25
N GLU A 194 2.02 -14.07 -23.95
CA GLU A 194 2.69 -15.04 -23.08
C GLU A 194 2.74 -14.55 -21.64
N ALA A 195 3.02 -13.26 -21.44
CA ALA A 195 3.11 -12.64 -20.13
C ALA A 195 2.85 -11.15 -20.23
N TYR A 196 2.37 -10.56 -19.13
CA TYR A 196 2.42 -9.12 -18.91
C TYR A 196 3.69 -8.76 -18.17
N GLN A 197 4.27 -7.60 -18.47
CA GLN A 197 5.59 -7.20 -17.99
C GLN A 197 5.51 -5.98 -17.11
N ILE A 198 6.25 -6.02 -16.01
CA ILE A 198 6.38 -4.95 -15.02
C ILE A 198 7.85 -4.58 -14.92
N LEU A 199 8.15 -3.29 -14.92
CA LEU A 199 9.46 -2.78 -14.49
C LEU A 199 9.45 -2.65 -12.97
N PRO A 200 10.22 -3.48 -12.24
CA PRO A 200 10.29 -3.39 -10.77
C PRO A 200 11.02 -2.12 -10.37
N ILE A 201 10.35 -1.29 -9.56
CA ILE A 201 10.83 0.06 -9.30
C ILE A 201 11.98 0.11 -8.30
N SER A 202 12.09 -0.87 -7.42
CA SER A 202 13.13 -0.97 -6.40
C SER A 202 14.55 -0.94 -6.99
N LEU A 203 14.74 -1.47 -8.19
CA LEU A 203 16.04 -1.44 -8.90
C LEU A 203 16.49 -0.02 -9.27
N TYR A 204 15.54 0.90 -9.39
CA TYR A 204 15.77 2.27 -9.86
C TYR A 204 15.38 3.33 -8.83
N ALA A 205 15.02 2.90 -7.62
CA ALA A 205 14.50 3.76 -6.56
C ALA A 205 15.41 4.94 -6.26
N GLN A 206 16.70 4.70 -6.12
CA GLN A 206 17.69 5.75 -5.86
C GLN A 206 17.77 6.76 -7.02
N THR A 207 17.74 6.28 -8.26
CA THR A 207 17.79 7.12 -9.45
C THR A 207 16.57 8.03 -9.58
N PHE A 208 15.41 7.55 -9.18
CA PHE A 208 14.16 8.31 -9.19
C PHE A 208 13.92 9.10 -7.90
N GLY A 209 14.78 8.97 -6.89
CA GLY A 209 14.60 9.63 -5.60
C GLY A 209 13.34 9.15 -4.86
N LEU A 210 13.01 7.87 -4.95
CA LEU A 210 11.81 7.29 -4.36
C LEU A 210 11.98 7.07 -2.85
N VAL A 211 10.87 7.18 -2.14
CA VAL A 211 10.80 6.87 -0.70
C VAL A 211 10.33 5.44 -0.53
N GLN A 212 11.15 4.62 0.14
CA GLN A 212 10.77 3.27 0.51
C GLN A 212 9.70 3.31 1.59
N SER A 213 8.71 2.42 1.51
CA SER A 213 7.75 2.23 2.59
C SER A 213 8.49 1.83 3.86
N ALA A 214 8.13 2.44 4.98
CA ALA A 214 8.70 2.11 6.28
C ALA A 214 8.21 0.76 6.81
N SER A 215 7.05 0.30 6.34
CA SER A 215 6.49 -1.02 6.63
C SER A 215 6.91 -2.03 5.55
N SER A 216 6.96 -3.30 5.91
CA SER A 216 7.10 -4.39 4.94
C SER A 216 5.97 -4.32 3.92
N CYS A 217 6.30 -4.43 2.63
CA CYS A 217 5.32 -4.35 1.54
C CYS A 217 4.30 -5.49 1.56
N TYR A 218 4.71 -6.63 2.06
CA TYR A 218 3.87 -7.78 2.35
C TYR A 218 4.32 -8.35 3.69
N HIS A 219 3.36 -8.73 4.51
CA HIS A 219 3.68 -9.45 5.74
C HIS A 219 3.99 -10.90 5.40
N ARG A 220 5.20 -11.33 5.69
CA ARG A 220 5.57 -12.73 5.66
C ARG A 220 5.22 -13.34 7.01
N VAL A 221 4.08 -14.02 7.06
CA VAL A 221 3.80 -14.85 8.22
C VAL A 221 4.73 -16.04 8.16
N ARG A 222 5.73 -16.11 9.03
CA ARG A 222 6.56 -17.31 9.20
C ARG A 222 5.64 -18.49 9.50
N GLU A 223 6.01 -19.65 8.96
CA GLU A 223 5.37 -20.90 9.33
C GLU A 223 5.37 -20.97 10.85
N VAL A 224 4.17 -21.02 11.44
CA VAL A 224 4.03 -21.03 12.90
C VAL A 224 4.72 -22.27 13.39
N ASP A 225 5.88 -22.14 14.02
CA ASP A 225 6.42 -23.24 14.83
C ASP A 225 5.44 -23.48 15.98
N LEU A 226 4.52 -24.41 15.74
CA LEU A 226 3.52 -24.82 16.72
C LEU A 226 4.15 -25.49 17.96
N SER A 227 5.44 -25.83 17.91
CA SER A 227 6.24 -26.27 19.05
C SER A 227 6.73 -25.09 19.92
N GLY A 228 6.61 -23.84 19.43
CA GLY A 228 7.04 -22.63 20.13
C GLY A 228 6.23 -22.37 21.41
N ARG A 229 6.81 -21.58 22.28
CA ARG A 229 6.31 -21.28 23.63
C ARG A 229 4.81 -20.96 23.62
N VAL A 230 4.03 -21.80 24.26
CA VAL A 230 2.66 -21.50 24.63
C VAL A 230 2.71 -20.71 25.94
N SER A 231 2.35 -19.44 25.90
CA SER A 231 2.18 -18.65 27.12
C SER A 231 0.82 -18.94 27.72
N THR A 232 0.76 -19.15 29.03
CA THR A 232 -0.49 -19.48 29.73
C THR A 232 -0.76 -18.47 30.83
N TRP A 233 -2.03 -18.13 30.98
CA TRP A 233 -2.57 -17.35 32.09
C TRP A 233 -3.59 -18.22 32.84
N ARG A 234 -3.61 -18.13 34.15
CA ARG A 234 -4.58 -18.77 35.03
C ARG A 234 -5.22 -17.76 35.94
N LYS A 235 -6.41 -18.04 36.41
CA LYS A 235 -7.10 -17.23 37.43
C LYS A 235 -6.18 -16.97 38.61
N GLY A 236 -6.00 -15.67 38.92
CA GLY A 236 -5.10 -15.18 39.96
C GLY A 236 -3.72 -14.77 39.47
N ASP A 237 -3.37 -15.09 38.24
CA ASP A 237 -2.12 -14.57 37.64
C ASP A 237 -2.30 -13.10 37.23
N GLY A 238 -1.19 -12.34 37.29
CA GLY A 238 -1.10 -11.05 36.65
C GLY A 238 -1.04 -11.16 35.12
N PRO A 239 -1.01 -10.03 34.40
CA PRO A 239 -0.79 -10.03 32.95
C PRO A 239 0.51 -10.75 32.57
N VAL A 240 0.46 -11.59 31.56
CA VAL A 240 1.60 -12.37 31.07
C VAL A 240 2.09 -11.72 29.77
N LYS A 241 3.30 -11.21 29.76
CA LYS A 241 3.96 -10.66 28.59
C LYS A 241 4.27 -11.76 27.58
N LEU A 242 3.91 -11.54 26.32
CA LEU A 242 4.10 -12.52 25.26
C LEU A 242 5.45 -12.39 24.54
N GLY A 243 6.16 -11.29 24.78
CA GLY A 243 7.49 -11.03 24.23
C GLY A 243 7.48 -10.74 22.73
N ILE A 244 6.35 -10.22 22.21
CA ILE A 244 6.16 -9.83 20.81
C ILE A 244 5.57 -8.42 20.79
N HIS A 245 6.17 -7.55 19.99
CA HIS A 245 5.67 -6.20 19.72
C HIS A 245 4.71 -6.20 18.53
N ALA A 246 3.87 -5.16 18.46
CA ALA A 246 2.83 -5.06 17.42
C ALA A 246 3.40 -4.98 15.98
N ASP A 247 4.63 -4.51 15.82
CA ASP A 247 5.36 -4.43 14.55
C ASP A 247 6.13 -5.72 14.22
N GLU A 248 6.31 -6.62 15.20
CA GLU A 248 7.04 -7.89 15.03
C GLU A 248 6.12 -9.05 14.69
N GLY A 249 4.85 -8.97 15.06
CA GLY A 249 3.95 -10.10 14.87
C GLY A 249 2.53 -9.85 15.38
N ILE A 250 1.76 -10.93 15.46
CA ILE A 250 0.41 -10.95 16.03
C ILE A 250 0.27 -12.09 17.02
N CYS A 251 -0.36 -11.81 18.16
CA CYS A 251 -0.66 -12.81 19.16
C CYS A 251 -2.18 -13.03 19.28
N PHE A 252 -2.59 -14.24 19.57
CA PHE A 252 -4.00 -14.63 19.69
C PHE A 252 -4.21 -15.70 20.75
N ILE A 253 -5.46 -15.82 21.23
CA ILE A 253 -5.84 -16.91 22.14
C ILE A 253 -5.85 -18.22 21.36
N ALA A 254 -5.00 -19.17 21.78
CA ALA A 254 -4.88 -20.50 21.16
C ALA A 254 -5.73 -21.57 21.86
N GLY A 255 -6.16 -21.29 23.09
CA GLY A 255 -7.02 -22.18 23.84
C GLY A 255 -7.44 -21.56 25.16
N PHE A 256 -8.53 -22.07 25.70
CA PHE A 256 -9.02 -21.72 27.03
C PHE A 256 -9.60 -22.97 27.70
N TRP A 257 -9.65 -22.99 29.03
CA TRP A 257 -10.16 -24.08 29.83
C TRP A 257 -10.81 -23.57 31.11
N GLY A 258 -11.65 -24.43 31.71
CA GLY A 258 -12.39 -24.14 32.93
C GLY A 258 -13.80 -23.65 32.66
N GLU A 259 -14.47 -23.22 33.72
CA GLU A 259 -15.87 -22.80 33.68
C GLU A 259 -15.98 -21.27 33.67
N PHE A 260 -16.41 -20.73 32.55
CA PHE A 260 -16.71 -19.31 32.38
C PHE A 260 -18.20 -19.09 32.63
N ASP A 261 -18.62 -19.20 33.89
CA ASP A 261 -20.01 -19.16 34.32
C ASP A 261 -20.48 -17.78 34.80
N ASN A 262 -19.58 -16.82 34.87
CA ASN A 262 -19.88 -15.43 35.23
C ASN A 262 -19.71 -14.50 34.01
N ALA A 263 -20.65 -13.59 33.82
CA ALA A 263 -20.60 -12.60 32.72
C ALA A 263 -19.36 -11.67 32.76
N LEU A 264 -18.65 -11.62 33.87
CA LEU A 264 -17.42 -10.84 34.03
C LEU A 264 -16.15 -11.69 33.84
N ASP A 265 -16.29 -12.98 33.61
CA ASP A 265 -15.15 -13.84 33.28
C ASP A 265 -14.67 -13.52 31.86
N SER A 266 -13.39 -13.23 31.74
CA SER A 266 -12.80 -12.88 30.45
C SER A 266 -11.33 -13.27 30.40
N VAL A 267 -10.87 -13.57 29.19
CA VAL A 267 -9.46 -13.70 28.84
C VAL A 267 -9.24 -12.96 27.53
N ASN A 268 -8.17 -12.17 27.46
CA ASN A 268 -7.87 -11.32 26.33
C ASN A 268 -6.38 -11.37 26.00
N VAL A 269 -6.08 -11.29 24.71
CA VAL A 269 -4.78 -10.86 24.21
C VAL A 269 -4.94 -9.40 23.77
N GLU A 270 -4.15 -8.54 24.29
CA GLU A 270 -4.21 -7.10 23.96
C GLU A 270 -2.82 -6.48 23.98
N LEU A 271 -2.70 -5.24 23.52
CA LEU A 271 -1.46 -4.47 23.59
C LEU A 271 -1.41 -3.66 24.90
N GLU A 272 -0.28 -3.77 25.60
CA GLU A 272 0.11 -2.85 26.66
C GLU A 272 1.31 -2.03 26.18
N GLY A 273 1.05 -0.80 25.74
CA GLY A 273 1.99 -0.06 24.92
C GLY A 273 2.06 -0.68 23.51
N ASP A 274 3.20 -1.20 23.15
CA ASP A 274 3.49 -1.86 21.88
C ASP A 274 3.70 -3.40 22.01
N GLU A 275 3.72 -3.94 23.24
CA GLU A 275 3.93 -5.36 23.53
C GLU A 275 2.60 -6.09 23.77
N TYR A 276 2.44 -7.29 23.19
CA TYR A 276 1.28 -8.14 23.46
C TYR A 276 1.33 -8.76 24.85
N ILE A 277 0.18 -8.71 25.55
CA ILE A 277 -0.03 -9.37 26.84
C ILE A 277 -1.24 -10.30 26.80
N LEU A 278 -1.16 -11.42 27.54
CA LEU A 278 -2.29 -12.29 27.84
C LEU A 278 -2.77 -11.97 29.26
N LYS A 279 -4.01 -11.56 29.40
CA LYS A 279 -4.61 -11.27 30.71
C LYS A 279 -6.02 -11.83 30.80
N GLY A 280 -6.50 -12.00 32.03
CA GLY A 280 -7.87 -12.40 32.26
C GLY A 280 -8.39 -11.83 33.59
N ASN A 281 -9.71 -11.93 33.72
CA ASN A 281 -10.44 -11.66 34.93
C ASN A 281 -11.45 -12.77 35.19
N SER A 282 -11.61 -13.19 36.43
CA SER A 282 -12.63 -14.17 36.78
C SER A 282 -13.18 -13.92 38.17
N GLN A 283 -14.50 -13.94 38.27
CA GLN A 283 -15.26 -13.89 39.51
C GLN A 283 -15.98 -15.23 39.79
N SER A 284 -15.90 -16.20 38.89
CA SER A 284 -16.45 -17.55 39.08
C SER A 284 -15.77 -18.26 40.23
N GLY A 285 -16.45 -19.25 40.82
CA GLY A 285 -15.88 -20.13 41.85
C GLY A 285 -14.82 -21.11 41.34
N GLY A 286 -14.88 -21.42 40.04
CA GLY A 286 -14.02 -22.36 39.37
C GLY A 286 -12.65 -21.81 38.94
N GLN A 287 -11.81 -22.74 38.48
CA GLN A 287 -10.53 -22.38 37.86
C GLN A 287 -10.75 -22.17 36.38
N ILE A 288 -10.32 -21.00 35.87
CA ILE A 288 -10.26 -20.72 34.44
C ILE A 288 -8.83 -20.37 34.01
N GLY A 289 -8.54 -20.58 32.76
CA GLY A 289 -7.27 -20.21 32.18
C GLY A 289 -7.33 -20.13 30.65
N ALA A 290 -6.28 -19.58 30.10
CA ALA A 290 -6.10 -19.47 28.65
C ALA A 290 -4.65 -19.67 28.25
N SER A 291 -4.46 -20.01 27.00
CA SER A 291 -3.16 -20.03 26.33
C SER A 291 -3.16 -19.08 25.14
N ALA A 292 -2.05 -18.42 24.92
CA ALA A 292 -1.80 -17.59 23.75
C ALA A 292 -0.65 -18.15 22.92
N ARG A 293 -0.73 -17.90 21.63
CA ARG A 293 0.35 -18.12 20.65
C ARG A 293 0.56 -16.86 19.84
N CYS A 294 1.78 -16.71 19.32
CA CYS A 294 2.12 -15.58 18.47
C CYS A 294 2.67 -16.10 17.13
N MET A 295 2.47 -15.29 16.10
CA MET A 295 3.07 -15.42 14.76
C MET A 295 3.90 -14.19 14.51
N TRP A 296 5.10 -14.36 13.99
CA TRP A 296 5.99 -13.25 13.65
C TRP A 296 5.81 -12.81 12.21
N TYR A 297 5.98 -11.53 11.98
CA TYR A 297 6.22 -11.01 10.65
C TYR A 297 7.71 -11.17 10.31
N ASP A 298 8.02 -11.45 9.06
CA ASP A 298 9.39 -11.44 8.52
C ASP A 298 9.65 -10.15 7.76
#